data_bcbb9e472d9aca6cecad4eac90f1fb2e
#
_entry.id   bcbb9e472d9aca6cecad4eac90f1fb2e
#
_cell.length_a   1.000
_cell.length_b   1.000
_cell.length_c   1.000
_cell.angle_alpha   90.00
_cell.angle_beta   90.00
_cell.angle_gamma   90.00
#
_symmetry.space_group_name_H-M   'P 1'
#
loop_
_entity.id
_entity.type
_entity.pdbx_description
1 polymer ?
#
loop_
_entity_poly.entity_id
_entity_poly.type
_entity_poly.pdbx_seq_one_letter_code
_entity_poly.pdbx_strand_id
1 'polypeptide(L)'
;MGDLVFNDADKVNLLFKKTVGFASTQSTLQFNNESLKSFNIVFPDHVWSEIDNVPLVPPSGMTNGQIHNGVLKYFDKLQLEVVPGSGDKAYRHDDLVNIMPFSYGDYVNRVQLFTSANAPLQFGNNGGDWIIDPAAGLLTFHSYDKVSNLVDNTKLPKISFYKYVGTIGIGGNSNTNGTFNNLTIASS
;
A
#
# COMPACT_ATOMS: atom_id res chain seq x y z
N MET A 1 19.93 33.75 -18.38
CA MET A 1 19.03 32.74 -17.82
C MET A 1 19.61 32.41 -16.46
N GLY A 2 19.02 32.92 -15.38
CA GLY A 2 19.56 32.73 -14.03
C GLY A 2 19.30 31.30 -13.57
N ASP A 3 20.31 30.64 -13.07
CA ASP A 3 20.18 29.33 -12.45
C ASP A 3 19.26 29.45 -11.23
N LEU A 4 18.19 28.65 -11.23
CA LEU A 4 17.30 28.49 -10.09
C LEU A 4 18.06 27.78 -8.97
N VAL A 5 18.45 28.53 -7.95
CA VAL A 5 19.09 27.95 -6.75
C VAL A 5 17.99 27.53 -5.77
N PHE A 6 17.78 26.24 -5.62
CA PHE A 6 16.89 25.69 -4.61
C PHE A 6 17.61 25.58 -3.27
N ASN A 7 17.02 26.13 -2.23
CA ASN A 7 17.47 25.84 -0.88
C ASN A 7 16.97 24.45 -0.41
N ASP A 8 17.46 23.96 0.73
CA ASP A 8 17.12 22.61 1.17
C ASP A 8 15.65 22.48 1.60
N ALA A 9 15.02 23.55 2.08
CA ALA A 9 13.60 23.58 2.36
C ALA A 9 12.76 23.46 1.09
N ASP A 10 13.19 24.07 -0.02
CA ASP A 10 12.53 23.97 -1.32
C ASP A 10 12.62 22.53 -1.87
N LYS A 11 13.77 21.89 -1.71
CA LYS A 11 13.99 20.49 -2.12
C LYS A 11 13.08 19.54 -1.33
N VAL A 12 12.99 19.73 -0.01
CA VAL A 12 12.11 18.93 0.86
C VAL A 12 10.65 19.13 0.50
N ASN A 13 10.22 20.38 0.26
CA ASN A 13 8.85 20.68 -0.16
C ASN A 13 8.51 20.07 -1.53
N LEU A 14 9.45 20.10 -2.47
CA LEU A 14 9.30 19.50 -3.79
C LEU A 14 9.17 17.97 -3.68
N LEU A 15 10.00 17.36 -2.85
CA LEU A 15 9.96 15.93 -2.58
C LEU A 15 8.63 15.54 -1.92
N PHE A 16 8.18 16.32 -0.94
CA PHE A 16 6.91 16.11 -0.27
C PHE A 16 5.72 16.22 -1.24
N LYS A 17 5.69 17.24 -2.09
CA LYS A 17 4.68 17.38 -3.15
C LYS A 17 4.65 16.20 -4.09
N LYS A 18 5.83 15.71 -4.48
CA LYS A 18 5.96 14.55 -5.36
C LYS A 18 5.48 13.25 -4.71
N THR A 19 5.71 13.10 -3.42
CA THR A 19 5.42 11.86 -2.69
C THR A 19 3.97 11.80 -2.20
N VAL A 20 3.41 12.94 -1.76
CA VAL A 20 2.10 13.00 -1.10
C VAL A 20 1.01 13.60 -1.99
N GLY A 21 1.37 14.23 -3.10
CA GLY A 21 0.44 14.89 -4.02
C GLY A 21 -0.19 16.18 -3.46
N PHE A 22 0.22 16.63 -2.25
CA PHE A 22 -0.27 17.84 -1.62
C PHE A 22 0.83 18.90 -1.55
N ALA A 23 0.45 20.15 -1.83
CA ALA A 23 1.28 21.29 -1.48
C ALA A 23 1.34 21.39 0.04
N SER A 24 2.53 21.50 0.62
CA SER A 24 2.67 21.97 1.99
C SER A 24 1.91 23.31 2.11
N THR A 25 1.18 23.50 3.20
CA THR A 25 0.20 24.55 3.40
C THR A 25 0.73 25.97 3.34
N GLN A 26 2.02 26.15 3.07
CA GLN A 26 2.67 27.46 3.03
C GLN A 26 3.51 27.72 1.79
N SER A 27 3.42 26.89 0.79
CA SER A 27 4.18 27.15 -0.40
C SER A 27 3.46 28.16 -1.28
N THR A 28 3.71 29.42 -1.00
CA THR A 28 3.59 30.54 -1.96
C THR A 28 4.62 30.45 -3.09
N LEU A 29 5.48 29.46 -3.11
CA LEU A 29 6.28 29.08 -4.26
C LEU A 29 5.36 28.52 -5.34
N GLN A 30 4.64 29.40 -5.98
CA GLN A 30 4.11 29.16 -7.29
C GLN A 30 5.30 29.04 -8.23
N PHE A 31 5.67 27.82 -8.55
CA PHE A 31 6.49 27.56 -9.72
C PHE A 31 5.61 27.88 -10.93
N ASN A 32 5.62 29.16 -11.29
CA ASN A 32 4.68 29.76 -12.22
C ASN A 32 4.77 29.22 -13.65
N ASN A 33 5.61 28.27 -13.97
CA ASN A 33 5.70 27.69 -15.30
C ASN A 33 6.18 26.24 -15.35
N GLU A 34 6.39 25.58 -14.23
CA GLU A 34 6.52 24.15 -14.25
C GLU A 34 5.13 23.57 -14.08
N SER A 35 4.43 23.33 -15.19
CA SER A 35 3.51 22.22 -15.19
C SER A 35 4.39 20.99 -14.93
N LEU A 36 4.58 20.65 -13.65
CA LEU A 36 4.92 19.31 -13.27
C LEU A 36 3.72 18.50 -13.74
N LYS A 37 3.74 18.18 -15.03
CA LYS A 37 3.00 17.03 -15.52
C LYS A 37 3.58 15.94 -14.68
N SER A 38 2.89 15.57 -13.59
CA SER A 38 3.11 14.31 -12.96
C SER A 38 2.87 13.31 -14.08
N PHE A 39 3.94 12.91 -14.72
CA PHE A 39 3.89 11.68 -15.47
C PHE A 39 3.57 10.67 -14.39
N ASN A 40 2.30 10.31 -14.27
CA ASN A 40 1.94 9.10 -13.59
C ASN A 40 2.57 7.99 -14.43
N ILE A 41 3.83 7.71 -14.14
CA ILE A 41 4.48 6.52 -14.67
C ILE A 41 3.78 5.38 -13.94
N VAL A 42 2.74 4.87 -14.56
CA VAL A 42 2.10 3.65 -14.11
C VAL A 42 3.01 2.53 -14.58
N PHE A 43 3.70 1.91 -13.64
CA PHE A 43 4.44 0.68 -13.95
C PHE A 43 3.43 -0.42 -14.27
N PRO A 44 3.57 -1.13 -15.39
CA PRO A 44 2.63 -2.17 -15.78
C PRO A 44 2.43 -3.24 -14.71
N ASP A 45 3.46 -3.56 -13.95
CA ASP A 45 3.47 -4.51 -12.83
C ASP A 45 2.68 -4.05 -11.59
N HIS A 46 2.21 -2.80 -11.58
CA HIS A 46 1.34 -2.27 -10.52
C HIS A 46 -0.11 -2.10 -10.96
N VAL A 47 -0.44 -2.44 -12.21
CA VAL A 47 -1.81 -2.32 -12.73
C VAL A 47 -2.61 -3.57 -12.40
N TRP A 48 -3.70 -3.41 -11.68
CA TRP A 48 -4.66 -4.48 -11.41
C TRP A 48 -5.67 -4.55 -12.56
N SER A 49 -5.43 -5.48 -13.49
CA SER A 49 -6.19 -5.55 -14.76
C SER A 49 -7.65 -5.94 -14.58
N GLU A 50 -7.98 -6.62 -13.49
CA GLU A 50 -9.34 -7.10 -13.19
C GLU A 50 -9.95 -6.35 -12.00
N ILE A 51 -9.58 -5.08 -11.81
CA ILE A 51 -10.08 -4.27 -10.68
C ILE A 51 -11.61 -4.15 -10.67
N ASP A 52 -12.25 -4.17 -11.83
CA ASP A 52 -13.70 -4.11 -11.98
C ASP A 52 -14.43 -5.33 -11.37
N ASN A 53 -13.73 -6.45 -11.19
CA ASN A 53 -14.24 -7.64 -10.52
C ASN A 53 -14.13 -7.57 -8.99
N VAL A 54 -13.40 -6.59 -8.46
CA VAL A 54 -13.30 -6.34 -7.02
C VAL A 54 -14.58 -5.63 -6.56
N PRO A 55 -15.33 -6.18 -5.60
CA PRO A 55 -16.53 -5.53 -5.11
C PRO A 55 -16.19 -4.22 -4.41
N LEU A 56 -17.05 -3.21 -4.55
CA LEU A 56 -16.86 -1.89 -3.91
C LEU A 56 -16.90 -1.98 -2.38
N VAL A 57 -17.61 -2.98 -1.86
CA VAL A 57 -17.70 -3.26 -0.41
C VAL A 57 -17.11 -4.62 -0.16
N PRO A 58 -16.24 -4.77 0.85
CA PRO A 58 -15.68 -6.06 1.20
C PRO A 58 -16.77 -7.10 1.45
N PRO A 59 -16.65 -8.32 0.88
CA PRO A 59 -17.60 -9.38 1.11
C PRO A 59 -17.65 -9.77 2.60
N SER A 60 -18.84 -9.86 3.16
CA SER A 60 -19.00 -10.31 4.54
C SER A 60 -18.86 -11.82 4.66
N GLY A 61 -18.37 -12.29 5.83
CA GLY A 61 -18.31 -13.72 6.16
C GLY A 61 -17.24 -14.51 5.42
N MET A 62 -16.27 -13.87 4.81
CA MET A 62 -15.14 -14.58 4.21
C MET A 62 -14.28 -15.27 5.28
N THR A 63 -13.86 -16.48 4.99
CA THR A 63 -12.95 -17.26 5.82
C THR A 63 -11.52 -17.14 5.31
N ASN A 64 -10.54 -17.43 6.18
CA ASN A 64 -9.13 -17.36 5.83
C ASN A 64 -8.81 -18.15 4.56
N GLY A 65 -8.12 -17.50 3.61
CA GLY A 65 -7.73 -18.09 2.33
C GLY A 65 -8.82 -18.10 1.26
N GLN A 66 -10.05 -17.73 1.58
CA GLN A 66 -11.14 -17.69 0.61
C GLN A 66 -10.89 -16.61 -0.45
N ILE A 67 -11.26 -16.93 -1.70
CA ILE A 67 -11.14 -16.01 -2.85
C ILE A 67 -12.55 -15.67 -3.34
N HIS A 68 -12.82 -14.38 -3.48
CA HIS A 68 -14.05 -13.84 -4.02
C HIS A 68 -13.83 -13.38 -5.47
N ASN A 69 -14.73 -13.76 -6.38
CA ASN A 69 -14.69 -13.43 -7.81
C ASN A 69 -13.34 -13.72 -8.52
N GLY A 70 -12.52 -14.60 -7.97
CA GLY A 70 -11.19 -14.90 -8.51
C GLY A 70 -10.12 -13.84 -8.26
N VAL A 71 -10.47 -12.68 -7.73
CA VAL A 71 -9.57 -11.52 -7.66
C VAL A 71 -9.29 -11.01 -6.26
N LEU A 72 -10.10 -11.34 -5.26
CA LEU A 72 -9.97 -10.81 -3.90
C LEU A 72 -9.83 -11.96 -2.89
N LYS A 73 -8.67 -12.07 -2.27
CA LYS A 73 -8.38 -13.09 -1.24
C LYS A 73 -8.40 -12.46 0.15
N TYR A 74 -9.03 -13.14 1.10
CA TYR A 74 -9.04 -12.73 2.49
C TYR A 74 -8.03 -13.50 3.32
N PHE A 75 -7.29 -12.80 4.16
CA PHE A 75 -6.41 -13.37 5.17
C PHE A 75 -6.93 -13.01 6.56
N ASP A 76 -7.15 -14.03 7.39
CA ASP A 76 -7.54 -13.83 8.79
C ASP A 76 -6.37 -14.18 9.71
N LYS A 77 -5.92 -13.19 10.46
CA LYS A 77 -4.87 -13.32 11.49
C LYS A 77 -3.60 -14.02 10.98
N LEU A 78 -3.17 -13.64 9.77
CA LEU A 78 -1.90 -14.08 9.22
C LEU A 78 -0.76 -13.63 10.15
N GLN A 79 0.06 -14.59 10.61
CA GLN A 79 1.19 -14.29 11.48
C GLN A 79 2.32 -13.67 10.66
N LEU A 80 2.88 -12.58 11.16
CA LEU A 80 4.02 -11.91 10.55
C LEU A 80 5.33 -12.44 11.11
N GLU A 81 6.40 -12.23 10.35
CA GLU A 81 7.77 -12.54 10.72
C GLU A 81 8.52 -11.27 11.12
N VAL A 82 9.36 -11.33 12.14
CA VAL A 82 10.21 -10.19 12.51
C VAL A 82 11.27 -9.94 11.43
N VAL A 83 11.51 -8.68 11.11
CA VAL A 83 12.66 -8.30 10.27
C VAL A 83 13.92 -8.30 11.12
N PRO A 84 14.93 -9.14 10.80
CA PRO A 84 16.17 -9.20 11.57
C PRO A 84 16.84 -7.84 11.66
N GLY A 85 17.30 -7.48 12.86
CA GLY A 85 18.00 -6.22 13.12
C GLY A 85 17.09 -4.99 13.26
N SER A 86 15.77 -5.14 13.14
CA SER A 86 14.83 -4.02 13.32
C SER A 86 14.60 -3.62 14.79
N GLY A 87 15.09 -4.40 15.75
CA GLY A 87 14.79 -4.21 17.18
C GLY A 87 13.29 -4.39 17.46
N ASP A 88 12.68 -5.39 16.84
CA ASP A 88 11.27 -5.75 16.94
C ASP A 88 10.28 -4.66 16.47
N LYS A 89 10.77 -3.68 15.71
CA LYS A 89 9.94 -2.55 15.20
C LYS A 89 9.36 -2.82 13.82
N ALA A 90 9.88 -3.79 13.09
CA ALA A 90 9.41 -4.11 11.74
C ALA A 90 9.13 -5.61 11.59
N TYR A 91 8.04 -5.90 10.89
CA TYR A 91 7.56 -7.24 10.59
C TYR A 91 7.24 -7.35 9.11
N ARG A 92 7.31 -8.54 8.55
CA ARG A 92 7.06 -8.79 7.12
C ARG A 92 6.24 -10.03 6.88
N HIS A 93 5.67 -10.11 5.71
CA HIS A 93 5.13 -11.32 5.09
C HIS A 93 4.97 -11.09 3.59
N ASP A 94 5.26 -12.09 2.78
CA ASP A 94 5.18 -12.00 1.32
C ASP A 94 3.75 -11.70 0.83
N ASP A 95 2.74 -12.12 1.59
CA ASP A 95 1.36 -11.81 1.27
C ASP A 95 0.92 -10.39 1.61
N LEU A 96 1.72 -9.58 2.29
CA LEU A 96 1.43 -8.16 2.49
C LEU A 96 1.63 -7.29 1.24
N VAL A 97 2.13 -7.86 0.16
CA VAL A 97 2.22 -7.20 -1.15
C VAL A 97 0.86 -7.23 -1.84
N ASN A 98 0.49 -6.15 -2.54
CA ASN A 98 -0.80 -5.99 -3.26
C ASN A 98 -2.04 -6.09 -2.35
N ILE A 99 -1.92 -5.65 -1.11
CA ILE A 99 -3.08 -5.54 -0.21
C ILE A 99 -4.03 -4.45 -0.70
N MET A 100 -5.31 -4.62 -0.41
CA MET A 100 -6.32 -3.60 -0.71
C MET A 100 -6.01 -2.31 0.08
N PRO A 101 -6.27 -1.13 -0.51
CA PRO A 101 -6.07 0.15 0.17
C PRO A 101 -6.81 0.21 1.52
N PHE A 102 -6.26 0.95 2.48
CA PHE A 102 -6.91 1.16 3.78
C PHE A 102 -8.31 1.77 3.70
N SER A 103 -8.62 2.44 2.58
CA SER A 103 -9.93 3.01 2.30
C SER A 103 -10.92 2.00 1.70
N TYR A 104 -10.49 0.76 1.44
CA TYR A 104 -11.37 -0.25 0.87
C TYR A 104 -12.41 -0.70 1.89
N GLY A 105 -13.68 -0.43 1.58
CA GLY A 105 -14.80 -0.76 2.43
C GLY A 105 -14.98 0.14 3.65
N ASP A 106 -15.79 -0.32 4.59
CA ASP A 106 -16.06 0.35 5.84
C ASP A 106 -14.90 0.28 6.82
N TYR A 107 -14.91 1.17 7.79
CA TYR A 107 -13.90 1.23 8.86
C TYR A 107 -13.70 -0.11 9.60
N VAL A 108 -14.72 -0.96 9.63
CA VAL A 108 -14.73 -2.26 10.31
C VAL A 108 -14.02 -3.36 9.52
N ASN A 109 -13.97 -3.25 8.19
CA ASN A 109 -13.41 -4.27 7.29
C ASN A 109 -11.98 -3.95 6.82
N ARG A 110 -11.36 -2.97 7.44
CA ARG A 110 -9.98 -2.56 7.14
C ARG A 110 -8.98 -3.60 7.62
N VAL A 111 -7.74 -3.36 7.23
CA VAL A 111 -6.60 -4.04 7.81
C VAL A 111 -6.69 -3.95 9.33
N GLN A 112 -6.70 -5.11 9.99
CA GLN A 112 -6.77 -5.22 11.44
C GLN A 112 -5.53 -5.94 11.95
N LEU A 113 -4.90 -5.34 12.96
CA LEU A 113 -3.72 -5.90 13.60
C LEU A 113 -4.10 -6.53 14.95
N PHE A 114 -3.43 -7.64 15.27
CA PHE A 114 -3.66 -8.40 16.50
C PHE A 114 -2.35 -8.78 17.17
N THR A 115 -2.40 -8.99 18.47
CA THR A 115 -1.33 -9.67 19.21
C THR A 115 -1.25 -11.16 18.81
N SER A 116 -0.19 -11.82 19.25
CA SER A 116 -0.08 -13.30 19.13
C SER A 116 -1.25 -14.05 19.78
N ALA A 117 -1.84 -13.48 20.83
CA ALA A 117 -3.02 -14.01 21.53
C ALA A 117 -4.37 -13.62 20.87
N ASN A 118 -4.35 -13.02 19.69
CA ASN A 118 -5.53 -12.56 18.94
C ASN A 118 -6.30 -11.38 19.58
N ALA A 119 -5.70 -10.64 20.51
CA ALA A 119 -6.26 -9.39 20.99
C ALA A 119 -6.04 -8.28 19.96
N PRO A 120 -7.04 -7.45 19.63
CA PRO A 120 -6.88 -6.40 18.62
C PRO A 120 -5.92 -5.31 19.11
N LEU A 121 -5.04 -4.88 18.20
CA LEU A 121 -4.13 -3.75 18.37
C LEU A 121 -4.69 -2.56 17.59
N GLN A 122 -5.40 -1.69 18.29
CA GLN A 122 -6.02 -0.52 17.69
C GLN A 122 -4.99 0.57 17.42
N PHE A 123 -4.99 1.10 16.19
CA PHE A 123 -4.13 2.20 15.80
C PHE A 123 -4.31 3.41 16.74
N GLY A 124 -3.20 4.03 17.17
CA GLY A 124 -3.21 5.21 18.03
C GLY A 124 -3.46 4.96 19.51
N ASN A 125 -4.05 3.82 19.87
CA ASN A 125 -4.34 3.45 21.26
C ASN A 125 -3.30 2.43 21.79
N ASN A 126 -3.77 1.28 22.22
CA ASN A 126 -2.91 0.19 22.72
C ASN A 126 -2.10 -0.50 21.61
N GLY A 127 -2.40 -0.23 20.35
CA GLY A 127 -1.68 -0.76 19.18
C GLY A 127 -0.51 0.11 18.71
N GLY A 128 -0.32 1.30 19.31
CA GLY A 128 0.68 2.26 18.82
C GLY A 128 0.38 2.75 17.42
N ASP A 129 1.35 3.48 16.85
CA ASP A 129 1.26 3.96 15.48
C ASP A 129 2.03 2.99 14.59
N TRP A 130 1.36 2.39 13.63
CA TRP A 130 1.95 1.46 12.69
C TRP A 130 1.60 1.81 11.25
N ILE A 131 2.47 1.47 10.33
CA ILE A 131 2.28 1.68 8.90
C ILE A 131 2.59 0.39 8.17
N ILE A 132 1.84 0.11 7.11
CA ILE A 132 2.15 -0.96 6.16
C ILE A 132 2.65 -0.33 4.87
N ASP A 133 3.76 -0.85 4.39
CA ASP A 133 4.24 -0.63 3.04
C ASP A 133 3.83 -1.83 2.16
N PRO A 134 2.78 -1.69 1.33
CA PRO A 134 2.30 -2.78 0.49
C PRO A 134 3.22 -3.10 -0.69
N ALA A 135 4.17 -2.24 -1.02
CA ALA A 135 5.16 -2.52 -2.06
C ALA A 135 6.29 -3.41 -1.53
N ALA A 136 6.67 -3.22 -0.27
CA ALA A 136 7.72 -3.99 0.39
C ALA A 136 7.19 -5.18 1.20
N GLY A 137 5.89 -5.27 1.44
CA GLY A 137 5.29 -6.29 2.31
C GLY A 137 5.70 -6.14 3.77
N LEU A 138 5.87 -4.89 4.23
CA LEU A 138 6.37 -4.55 5.55
C LEU A 138 5.31 -3.89 6.42
N LEU A 139 5.27 -4.28 7.69
CA LEU A 139 4.61 -3.56 8.77
C LEU A 139 5.67 -2.95 9.67
N THR A 140 5.55 -1.65 9.99
CA THR A 140 6.49 -0.93 10.87
C THR A 140 5.73 -0.24 11.99
N PHE A 141 6.22 -0.40 13.24
CA PHE A 141 5.72 0.33 14.41
C PHE A 141 6.55 1.60 14.62
N HIS A 142 5.90 2.76 14.54
CA HIS A 142 6.53 4.04 14.83
C HIS A 142 6.57 4.36 16.34
N SER A 143 5.58 3.90 17.08
CA SER A 143 5.47 4.06 18.54
C SER A 143 5.62 2.69 19.22
N TYR A 144 6.74 2.01 18.96
CA TYR A 144 6.97 0.65 19.45
C TYR A 144 6.98 0.55 20.99
N ASP A 145 7.40 1.59 21.68
CA ASP A 145 7.36 1.69 23.14
C ASP A 145 5.96 1.42 23.72
N LYS A 146 4.90 1.77 23.01
CA LYS A 146 3.51 1.53 23.43
C LYS A 146 3.08 0.07 23.30
N VAL A 147 3.76 -0.71 22.48
CA VAL A 147 3.37 -2.10 22.16
C VAL A 147 4.44 -3.11 22.52
N SER A 148 5.60 -2.70 23.01
CA SER A 148 6.77 -3.56 23.31
C SER A 148 6.49 -4.69 24.32
N ASN A 149 5.46 -4.55 25.14
CA ASN A 149 4.98 -5.60 26.04
C ASN A 149 4.00 -6.58 25.39
N LEU A 150 3.44 -6.22 24.24
CA LEU A 150 2.40 -6.98 23.52
C LEU A 150 2.93 -7.67 22.27
N VAL A 151 3.97 -7.08 21.65
CA VAL A 151 4.56 -7.52 20.38
C VAL A 151 6.09 -7.49 20.50
N ASP A 152 6.72 -8.61 20.21
CA ASP A 152 8.17 -8.77 20.15
C ASP A 152 8.54 -9.99 19.27
N ASN A 153 9.80 -10.35 19.18
CA ASN A 153 10.26 -11.50 18.40
C ASN A 153 9.76 -12.87 18.91
N THR A 154 9.17 -12.92 20.11
CA THR A 154 8.54 -14.12 20.68
C THR A 154 7.00 -14.06 20.65
N LYS A 155 6.45 -12.84 20.51
CA LYS A 155 5.02 -12.54 20.44
C LYS A 155 4.70 -11.89 19.11
N LEU A 156 4.82 -12.65 18.04
CA LEU A 156 4.67 -12.16 16.67
C LEU A 156 3.26 -11.63 16.43
N PRO A 157 3.10 -10.44 15.86
CA PRO A 157 1.79 -9.87 15.53
C PRO A 157 1.13 -10.65 14.41
N LYS A 158 -0.20 -10.58 14.38
CA LYS A 158 -1.02 -11.16 13.32
C LYS A 158 -1.84 -10.07 12.66
N ILE A 159 -2.18 -10.27 11.39
CA ILE A 159 -2.89 -9.27 10.58
C ILE A 159 -4.00 -9.89 9.76
N SER A 160 -5.16 -9.23 9.70
CA SER A 160 -6.26 -9.59 8.81
C SER A 160 -6.41 -8.52 7.74
N PHE A 161 -6.56 -8.91 6.48
CA PHE A 161 -6.63 -8.00 5.34
C PHE A 161 -7.18 -8.68 4.09
N TYR A 162 -7.55 -7.87 3.12
CA TYR A 162 -7.85 -8.31 1.77
C TYR A 162 -6.66 -8.04 0.84
N LYS A 163 -6.40 -9.00 -0.04
CA LYS A 163 -5.33 -8.93 -1.05
C LYS A 163 -5.91 -9.09 -2.44
N TYR A 164 -5.45 -8.26 -3.37
CA TYR A 164 -5.72 -8.49 -4.78
C TYR A 164 -4.88 -9.65 -5.29
N VAL A 165 -5.53 -10.63 -5.91
CA VAL A 165 -4.90 -11.85 -6.47
C VAL A 165 -5.26 -12.08 -7.93
N GLY A 166 -5.94 -11.11 -8.56
CA GLY A 166 -6.23 -11.13 -9.99
C GLY A 166 -5.00 -10.85 -10.85
N THR A 167 -5.22 -10.76 -12.14
CA THR A 167 -4.17 -10.50 -13.12
C THR A 167 -3.56 -9.11 -12.92
N ILE A 168 -2.24 -9.04 -12.97
CA ILE A 168 -1.48 -7.79 -12.88
C ILE A 168 -0.85 -7.52 -14.25
N GLY A 169 -0.87 -6.26 -14.67
CA GLY A 169 -0.27 -5.83 -15.93
C GLY A 169 -1.23 -5.11 -16.86
N ILE A 170 -0.70 -4.54 -17.94
CA ILE A 170 -1.49 -3.90 -18.98
C ILE A 170 -1.76 -4.97 -20.07
N GLY A 171 -2.98 -5.46 -20.12
CA GLY A 171 -3.41 -6.45 -21.10
C GLY A 171 -3.92 -7.72 -20.43
N GLY A 172 -5.19 -7.70 -20.06
CA GLY A 172 -5.90 -8.87 -19.56
C GLY A 172 -6.04 -9.93 -20.64
N ASN A 173 -5.07 -10.79 -20.69
CA ASN A 173 -5.16 -12.20 -21.08
C ASN A 173 -3.78 -12.84 -20.92
N SER A 174 -3.66 -13.69 -19.95
CA SER A 174 -2.43 -14.39 -19.57
C SER A 174 -1.90 -15.42 -20.58
N ASN A 175 -2.25 -15.30 -21.87
CA ASN A 175 -1.85 -16.27 -22.88
C ASN A 175 -1.31 -15.70 -24.21
N THR A 176 -0.97 -14.42 -24.26
CA THR A 176 -0.28 -13.91 -25.46
C THR A 176 0.95 -13.12 -25.03
N ASN A 177 2.12 -13.60 -25.43
CA ASN A 177 3.31 -12.79 -25.59
C ASN A 177 2.86 -11.42 -26.12
N GLY A 178 3.24 -10.33 -25.43
CA GLY A 178 2.78 -8.99 -25.71
C GLY A 178 3.03 -8.54 -27.15
N THR A 179 2.17 -8.97 -28.02
CA THR A 179 2.04 -8.46 -29.37
C THR A 179 1.01 -7.34 -29.27
N PHE A 180 1.48 -6.11 -29.30
CA PHE A 180 0.61 -4.95 -29.53
C PHE A 180 0.04 -5.09 -30.96
N ASN A 181 -1.06 -5.81 -31.08
CA ASN A 181 -1.80 -5.85 -32.33
C ASN A 181 -2.66 -4.59 -32.42
N ASN A 182 -2.28 -3.74 -33.39
CA ASN A 182 -3.02 -2.59 -33.90
C ASN A 182 -3.04 -1.32 -33.06
N LEU A 183 -1.89 -0.65 -32.97
CA LEU A 183 -1.90 0.80 -32.89
C LEU A 183 -2.12 1.34 -34.33
N THR A 184 -3.36 1.54 -34.74
CA THR A 184 -3.65 2.27 -35.98
C THR A 184 -3.49 3.75 -35.69
N ILE A 185 -2.35 4.32 -36.04
CA ILE A 185 -2.18 5.77 -36.08
C ILE A 185 -2.87 6.24 -37.37
N ALA A 186 -4.06 6.83 -37.22
CA ALA A 186 -4.69 7.57 -38.31
C ALA A 186 -3.84 8.82 -38.57
N SER A 187 -3.10 8.84 -39.66
CA SER A 187 -2.46 10.05 -40.18
C SER A 187 -3.52 10.88 -40.88
N SER A 188 -3.77 12.09 -40.37
CA SER A 188 -4.49 13.17 -41.05
C SER A 188 -3.60 13.87 -42.05
#